data_013b3eb237774780041313987f541647
#
_entry.id   013b3eb237774780041313987f541647
#
_cell.length_a   1.000
_cell.length_b   1.000
_cell.length_c   1.000
_cell.angle_alpha   90.00
_cell.angle_beta   90.00
_cell.angle_gamma   90.00
#
_symmetry.space_group_name_H-M   'P 1'
#
loop_
_entity.id
_entity.type
_entity.pdbx_description
1 polymer ?
#
loop_
_entity_poly.entity_id
_entity_poly.type
_entity_poly.pdbx_seq_one_letter_code
_entity_poly.pdbx_strand_id
1 'polypeptide(L)'
;VIVDAGVAPGIPNYLLGYWDAQLNIESFEYYVGGLPKNPQPPFNYKAPFSPIDVIEEYTRPARMLIDHEVITEPALSDIEIMEFQDAGRLEAFNTDGLRSLLSTMNHIPNLKEKTLRFPGHAALMLDYRNQGLFDESNIEKTSKKLFQEWKLDENEIEFTVLDIIIKGEMKIITYHLYDEFDLSSRTSSMARTTGYTATASINLILDNLFNSRGVFPPEIVGANINCMEFILEYLRQRNVIISEKTH
;
A
#
# COMPACT_ATOMS: atom_id res chain seq x y z
N VAL A 1 -9.35 16.29 -10.84
CA VAL A 1 -8.20 15.37 -10.75
C VAL A 1 -8.39 14.45 -9.55
N ILE A 2 -8.14 13.15 -9.71
CA ILE A 2 -8.04 12.20 -8.61
C ILE A 2 -6.54 11.93 -8.40
N VAL A 3 -6.05 12.10 -7.17
CA VAL A 3 -4.65 11.88 -6.78
C VAL A 3 -4.50 10.58 -6.00
N ASP A 4 -3.27 10.09 -5.82
CA ASP A 4 -2.98 8.90 -5.01
C ASP A 4 -3.82 7.65 -5.38
N ALA A 5 -4.16 7.49 -6.66
CA ALA A 5 -5.04 6.44 -7.16
C ALA A 5 -4.24 5.19 -7.62
N GLY A 6 -3.45 4.62 -6.73
CA GLY A 6 -2.65 3.42 -6.97
C GLY A 6 -3.12 2.21 -6.18
N VAL A 7 -2.19 1.25 -5.94
CA VAL A 7 -2.47 0.12 -5.05
C VAL A 7 -2.53 0.58 -3.60
N ALA A 8 -1.52 1.30 -3.14
CA ALA A 8 -1.46 1.96 -1.82
C ALA A 8 -0.41 3.10 -1.86
N PRO A 9 -0.83 4.35 -1.69
CA PRO A 9 -2.22 4.79 -1.49
C PRO A 9 -3.11 4.56 -2.74
N GLY A 10 -4.38 4.34 -2.48
CA GLY A 10 -5.40 4.16 -3.53
C GLY A 10 -6.49 3.17 -3.12
N ILE A 11 -6.31 1.86 -3.37
CA ILE A 11 -7.34 0.84 -3.03
C ILE A 11 -7.79 0.93 -1.57
N PRO A 12 -6.90 0.99 -0.55
CA PRO A 12 -7.31 1.13 0.85
C PRO A 12 -8.13 2.40 1.09
N ASN A 13 -7.72 3.51 0.46
CA ASN A 13 -8.40 4.78 0.59
C ASN A 13 -9.82 4.74 0.00
N TYR A 14 -9.99 4.20 -1.21
CA TYR A 14 -11.31 4.01 -1.81
C TYR A 14 -12.24 3.19 -0.92
N LEU A 15 -11.74 2.07 -0.41
CA LEU A 15 -12.50 1.18 0.48
C LEU A 15 -12.84 1.83 1.81
N LEU A 16 -11.90 2.59 2.39
CA LEU A 16 -12.18 3.33 3.62
C LEU A 16 -13.30 4.36 3.39
N GLY A 17 -13.23 5.16 2.34
CA GLY A 17 -14.28 6.14 2.02
C GLY A 17 -15.64 5.49 1.76
N TYR A 18 -15.66 4.32 1.12
CA TYR A 18 -16.89 3.57 0.90
C TYR A 18 -17.55 3.12 2.19
N TRP A 19 -16.78 2.61 3.14
CA TRP A 19 -17.32 2.13 4.41
C TRP A 19 -17.60 3.26 5.40
N ASP A 20 -16.81 4.33 5.39
CA ASP A 20 -17.05 5.52 6.21
C ASP A 20 -18.39 6.20 5.90
N ALA A 21 -18.82 6.14 4.65
CA ALA A 21 -20.15 6.62 4.26
C ALA A 21 -21.31 5.76 4.78
N GLN A 22 -21.03 4.58 5.35
CA GLN A 22 -22.05 3.60 5.73
C GLN A 22 -22.01 3.18 7.20
N LEU A 23 -20.85 3.30 7.84
CA LEU A 23 -20.58 2.81 9.19
C LEU A 23 -19.85 3.87 10.00
N ASN A 24 -20.06 3.84 11.32
CA ASN A 24 -19.16 4.49 12.25
C ASN A 24 -17.92 3.62 12.43
N ILE A 25 -16.76 4.07 11.91
CA ILE A 25 -15.50 3.32 11.92
C ILE A 25 -14.71 3.67 13.17
N GLU A 26 -14.23 2.65 13.89
CA GLU A 26 -13.39 2.78 15.08
C GLU A 26 -11.90 2.65 14.76
N SER A 27 -11.56 1.79 13.80
CA SER A 27 -10.18 1.67 13.34
C SER A 27 -10.08 1.18 11.90
N PHE A 28 -9.00 1.60 11.28
CA PHE A 28 -8.61 1.19 9.94
C PHE A 28 -7.12 0.89 9.90
N GLU A 29 -6.78 -0.27 9.38
CA GLU A 29 -5.40 -0.71 9.22
C GLU A 29 -5.22 -1.34 7.84
N TYR A 30 -4.07 -1.12 7.22
CA TYR A 30 -3.70 -1.89 6.04
C TYR A 30 -2.21 -2.23 6.00
N TYR A 31 -1.92 -3.31 5.30
CA TYR A 31 -0.61 -3.91 5.16
C TYR A 31 -0.36 -4.16 3.67
N VAL A 32 0.72 -3.63 3.13
CA VAL A 32 1.00 -3.72 1.69
C VAL A 32 2.45 -4.08 1.41
N GLY A 33 2.68 -4.93 0.43
CA GLY A 33 4.02 -5.28 -0.05
C GLY A 33 4.04 -5.68 -1.51
N GLY A 34 5.11 -5.26 -2.21
CA GLY A 34 5.49 -5.77 -3.52
C GLY A 34 6.81 -6.53 -3.37
N LEU A 35 6.83 -7.83 -3.69
CA LEU A 35 7.90 -8.74 -3.30
C LEU A 35 8.27 -9.70 -4.42
N PRO A 36 9.55 -10.07 -4.57
CA PRO A 36 9.95 -11.09 -5.52
C PRO A 36 9.42 -12.47 -5.08
N LYS A 37 8.97 -13.29 -6.04
CA LYS A 37 8.53 -14.65 -5.76
C LYS A 37 9.67 -15.55 -5.24
N ASN A 38 10.89 -15.27 -5.67
CA ASN A 38 12.10 -15.99 -5.30
C ASN A 38 13.09 -15.05 -4.58
N PRO A 39 12.89 -14.77 -3.27
CA PRO A 39 13.75 -13.85 -2.54
C PRO A 39 15.18 -14.35 -2.48
N GLN A 40 16.16 -13.43 -2.63
CA GLN A 40 17.57 -13.73 -2.59
C GLN A 40 18.28 -12.93 -1.48
N PRO A 41 19.09 -13.60 -0.63
CA PRO A 41 19.90 -12.90 0.36
C PRO A 41 20.91 -11.94 -0.30
N PRO A 42 21.33 -10.86 0.38
CA PRO A 42 21.01 -10.55 1.78
C PRO A 42 19.68 -9.81 1.96
N PHE A 43 19.15 -9.19 0.91
CA PHE A 43 17.98 -8.29 1.02
C PHE A 43 16.65 -9.02 1.04
N ASN A 44 16.56 -10.20 0.40
CA ASN A 44 15.29 -10.88 0.13
C ASN A 44 14.24 -9.96 -0.51
N TYR A 45 14.70 -8.97 -1.26
CA TYR A 45 13.88 -7.89 -1.79
C TYR A 45 14.36 -7.46 -3.19
N LYS A 46 13.41 -7.12 -4.04
CA LYS A 46 13.57 -6.42 -5.30
C LYS A 46 12.55 -5.29 -5.35
N ALA A 47 12.93 -4.14 -5.88
CA ALA A 47 12.04 -2.98 -5.95
C ALA A 47 11.15 -3.05 -7.18
N PRO A 48 9.84 -3.30 -7.04
CA PRO A 48 8.90 -3.35 -8.16
C PRO A 48 8.48 -1.94 -8.64
N PHE A 49 8.94 -0.90 -7.95
CA PHE A 49 8.71 0.51 -8.27
C PHE A 49 9.99 1.33 -8.01
N SER A 50 9.88 2.67 -7.99
CA SER A 50 11.02 3.58 -7.83
C SER A 50 11.85 3.27 -6.57
N PRO A 51 13.13 2.87 -6.69
CA PRO A 51 13.95 2.53 -5.53
C PRO A 51 14.21 3.69 -4.58
N ILE A 52 14.10 4.94 -5.04
CA ILE A 52 14.23 6.10 -4.14
C ILE A 52 13.04 6.21 -3.19
N ASP A 53 11.82 5.91 -3.69
CA ASP A 53 10.63 5.90 -2.87
C ASP A 53 10.67 4.76 -1.84
N VAL A 54 11.28 3.61 -2.22
CA VAL A 54 11.53 2.53 -1.26
C VAL A 54 12.48 2.97 -0.14
N ILE A 55 13.53 3.73 -0.43
CA ILE A 55 14.45 4.26 0.61
C ILE A 55 13.72 5.23 1.53
N GLU A 56 12.78 6.01 1.01
CA GLU A 56 11.94 6.89 1.83
C GLU A 56 11.09 6.12 2.83
N GLU A 57 10.64 4.91 2.53
CA GLU A 57 9.93 4.04 3.48
C GLU A 57 10.79 3.68 4.72
N TYR A 58 12.12 3.70 4.60
CA TYR A 58 13.04 3.36 5.68
C TYR A 58 13.59 4.57 6.43
N THR A 59 13.37 5.77 5.91
CA THR A 59 13.95 7.01 6.46
C THR A 59 12.91 8.02 6.93
N ARG A 60 11.75 8.09 6.25
CA ARG A 60 10.69 9.01 6.60
C ARG A 60 9.95 8.53 7.84
N PRO A 61 9.81 9.36 8.90
CA PRO A 61 9.00 9.00 10.06
C PRO A 61 7.55 8.68 9.67
N ALA A 62 7.01 7.60 10.23
CA ALA A 62 5.67 7.12 9.99
C ALA A 62 4.66 7.92 10.83
N ARG A 63 3.64 8.47 10.18
CA ARG A 63 2.53 9.15 10.86
C ARG A 63 1.31 8.25 10.87
N MET A 64 0.60 8.24 12.01
CA MET A 64 -0.62 7.48 12.22
C MET A 64 -1.59 8.25 13.10
N LEU A 65 -2.85 7.84 13.14
CA LEU A 65 -3.82 8.34 14.12
C LEU A 65 -3.98 7.31 15.22
N ILE A 66 -3.86 7.74 16.46
CA ILE A 66 -4.16 6.95 17.67
C ILE A 66 -5.01 7.84 18.57
N ASP A 67 -6.21 7.38 18.92
CA ASP A 67 -7.17 8.12 19.72
C ASP A 67 -7.42 9.55 19.21
N HIS A 68 -7.57 9.70 17.87
CA HIS A 68 -7.75 10.96 17.12
C HIS A 68 -6.51 11.89 17.09
N GLU A 69 -5.37 11.49 17.66
CA GLU A 69 -4.15 12.27 17.64
C GLU A 69 -3.16 11.76 16.59
N VAL A 70 -2.55 12.70 15.85
CA VAL A 70 -1.48 12.33 14.90
C VAL A 70 -0.22 12.04 15.68
N ILE A 71 0.16 10.78 15.70
CA ILE A 71 1.43 10.31 16.31
C ILE A 71 2.45 10.08 15.21
N THR A 72 3.70 10.39 15.52
CA THR A 72 4.84 10.17 14.61
C THR A 72 5.82 9.21 15.25
N GLU A 73 6.06 8.09 14.60
CA GLU A 73 6.98 7.04 15.01
C GLU A 73 8.16 6.94 14.04
N PRO A 74 9.31 6.45 14.47
CA PRO A 74 10.41 6.17 13.53
C PRO A 74 9.97 5.20 12.43
N ALA A 75 10.45 5.39 11.21
CA ALA A 75 10.34 4.37 10.17
C ALA A 75 10.95 3.04 10.67
N LEU A 76 10.49 1.92 10.15
CA LEU A 76 10.95 0.57 10.55
C LEU A 76 10.67 0.26 12.04
N SER A 77 9.75 0.93 12.68
CA SER A 77 9.32 0.63 14.06
C SER A 77 8.16 -0.37 14.08
N ASP A 78 7.85 -0.88 15.26
CA ASP A 78 6.73 -1.80 15.52
C ASP A 78 6.69 -2.99 14.55
N ILE A 79 7.84 -3.69 14.47
CA ILE A 79 8.01 -4.84 13.59
C ILE A 79 7.22 -6.02 14.15
N GLU A 80 6.37 -6.61 13.34
CA GLU A 80 5.60 -7.82 13.67
C GLU A 80 5.68 -8.86 12.56
N ILE A 81 5.47 -10.12 12.89
CA ILE A 81 5.44 -11.21 11.91
C ILE A 81 3.98 -11.57 11.65
N MET A 82 3.63 -11.61 10.38
CA MET A 82 2.30 -11.97 9.88
C MET A 82 2.38 -13.21 8.98
N GLU A 83 1.32 -14.02 9.01
CA GLU A 83 1.19 -15.20 8.15
C GLU A 83 0.09 -14.94 7.09
N PHE A 84 0.46 -15.04 5.83
CA PHE A 84 -0.43 -14.90 4.68
C PHE A 84 -0.58 -16.26 3.98
N GLN A 85 -1.81 -16.59 3.60
CA GLN A 85 -2.07 -17.87 2.94
C GLN A 85 -1.28 -18.03 1.63
N ASP A 86 -1.18 -16.95 0.85
CA ASP A 86 -0.60 -16.97 -0.50
C ASP A 86 0.87 -16.51 -0.53
N ALA A 87 1.24 -15.60 0.39
CA ALA A 87 2.57 -15.01 0.47
C ALA A 87 3.47 -15.64 1.53
N GLY A 88 2.90 -16.50 2.41
CA GLY A 88 3.62 -17.10 3.53
C GLY A 88 3.92 -16.08 4.63
N ARG A 89 5.09 -16.25 5.26
CA ARG A 89 5.51 -15.46 6.42
C ARG A 89 6.18 -14.17 5.99
N LEU A 90 5.62 -13.04 6.40
CA LEU A 90 6.17 -11.71 6.15
C LEU A 90 6.36 -10.94 7.46
N GLU A 91 7.22 -9.94 7.45
CA GLU A 91 7.32 -8.94 8.50
C GLU A 91 6.64 -7.65 8.06
N ALA A 92 5.90 -7.02 8.97
CA ALA A 92 5.24 -5.74 8.80
C ALA A 92 5.91 -4.70 9.71
N PHE A 93 6.10 -3.47 9.22
CA PHE A 93 6.65 -2.37 9.99
C PHE A 93 6.04 -1.03 9.57
N ASN A 94 6.05 -0.07 10.49
CA ASN A 94 5.47 1.26 10.27
C ASN A 94 6.14 2.02 9.13
N THR A 95 5.34 2.55 8.21
CA THR A 95 5.72 3.46 7.13
C THR A 95 4.73 4.62 6.99
N ASP A 96 5.06 5.68 6.23
CA ASP A 96 4.25 6.90 6.11
C ASP A 96 3.30 6.84 4.90
N GLY A 97 2.43 5.83 4.86
CA GLY A 97 1.55 5.55 3.73
C GLY A 97 0.13 6.12 3.84
N LEU A 98 -0.32 6.61 5.00
CA LEU A 98 -1.70 7.10 5.19
C LEU A 98 -2.04 8.35 4.36
N ARG A 99 -1.06 9.22 4.10
CA ARG A 99 -1.18 10.39 3.20
C ARG A 99 -2.37 11.29 3.54
N SER A 100 -3.33 11.41 2.61
CA SER A 100 -4.54 12.23 2.77
C SER A 100 -5.42 11.80 3.93
N LEU A 101 -5.45 10.52 4.28
CA LEU A 101 -6.31 9.99 5.34
C LEU A 101 -6.10 10.69 6.69
N LEU A 102 -4.88 11.13 6.99
CA LEU A 102 -4.59 11.88 8.22
C LEU A 102 -5.38 13.19 8.34
N SER A 103 -5.84 13.75 7.24
CA SER A 103 -6.62 14.99 7.22
C SER A 103 -8.07 14.79 6.85
N THR A 104 -8.36 13.88 5.93
CA THR A 104 -9.73 13.66 5.41
C THR A 104 -10.54 12.71 6.27
N MET A 105 -9.87 11.81 7.01
CA MET A 105 -10.48 10.78 7.85
C MET A 105 -10.08 10.92 9.33
N ASN A 106 -9.73 12.11 9.78
CA ASN A 106 -9.29 12.39 11.16
C ASN A 106 -10.40 12.24 12.23
N HIS A 107 -11.66 12.06 11.81
CA HIS A 107 -12.76 11.72 12.68
C HIS A 107 -12.74 10.23 13.10
N ILE A 108 -11.98 9.37 12.39
CA ILE A 108 -11.77 7.98 12.78
C ILE A 108 -10.67 7.93 13.86
N PRO A 109 -10.92 7.26 15.00
CA PRO A 109 -9.97 7.29 16.12
C PRO A 109 -8.60 6.75 15.79
N ASN A 110 -8.54 5.64 15.03
CA ASN A 110 -7.30 4.92 14.81
C ASN A 110 -7.09 4.59 13.32
N LEU A 111 -6.00 5.10 12.75
CA LEU A 111 -5.58 4.80 11.37
C LEU A 111 -4.12 4.37 11.37
N LYS A 112 -3.82 3.24 10.76
CA LYS A 112 -2.46 2.69 10.68
C LYS A 112 -2.16 2.10 9.31
N GLU A 113 -0.90 2.20 8.90
CA GLU A 113 -0.38 1.56 7.70
C GLU A 113 0.96 0.90 8.01
N LYS A 114 1.22 -0.26 7.42
CA LYS A 114 2.50 -0.94 7.48
C LYS A 114 2.92 -1.49 6.12
N THR A 115 4.20 -1.39 5.84
CA THR A 115 4.83 -2.05 4.70
C THR A 115 5.21 -3.49 5.06
N LEU A 116 5.03 -4.40 4.10
CA LEU A 116 5.36 -5.82 4.22
C LEU A 116 6.68 -6.14 3.50
N ARG A 117 7.54 -6.93 4.16
CA ARG A 117 8.77 -7.49 3.59
C ARG A 117 8.98 -8.93 4.05
N PHE A 118 9.91 -9.66 3.44
CA PHE A 118 10.34 -10.94 3.98
C PHE A 118 11.12 -10.75 5.28
N PRO A 119 10.98 -11.70 6.25
CA PRO A 119 11.63 -11.60 7.55
C PRO A 119 13.13 -11.36 7.47
N GLY A 120 13.61 -10.40 8.28
CA GLY A 120 15.01 -9.98 8.35
C GLY A 120 15.38 -8.77 7.50
N HIS A 121 14.53 -8.35 6.57
CA HIS A 121 14.77 -7.16 5.74
C HIS A 121 14.77 -5.87 6.58
N ALA A 122 13.79 -5.69 7.46
CA ALA A 122 13.71 -4.53 8.34
C ALA A 122 14.94 -4.41 9.24
N ALA A 123 15.41 -5.53 9.81
CA ALA A 123 16.62 -5.56 10.63
C ALA A 123 17.86 -5.11 9.83
N LEU A 124 17.98 -5.55 8.58
CA LEU A 124 19.07 -5.14 7.69
C LEU A 124 19.00 -3.64 7.35
N MET A 125 17.81 -3.10 7.10
CA MET A 125 17.62 -1.67 6.81
C MET A 125 17.87 -0.81 8.07
N LEU A 126 17.49 -1.29 9.25
CA LEU A 126 17.84 -0.66 10.52
C LEU A 126 19.36 -0.61 10.73
N ASP A 127 20.06 -1.68 10.41
CA ASP A 127 21.53 -1.70 10.46
C ASP A 127 22.15 -0.68 9.50
N TYR A 128 21.64 -0.57 8.26
CA TYR A 128 22.06 0.46 7.31
C TYR A 128 21.86 1.87 7.86
N ARG A 129 20.71 2.13 8.48
CA ARG A 129 20.40 3.41 9.12
C ARG A 129 21.35 3.69 10.29
N ASN A 130 21.59 2.73 11.17
CA ASN A 130 22.48 2.86 12.32
C ASN A 130 23.94 3.09 11.93
N GLN A 131 24.37 2.61 10.78
CA GLN A 131 25.68 2.86 10.19
C GLN A 131 25.76 4.23 9.47
N GLY A 132 24.69 5.03 9.48
CA GLY A 132 24.63 6.33 8.80
C GLY A 132 24.62 6.22 7.26
N LEU A 133 24.28 5.06 6.70
CA LEU A 133 24.27 4.86 5.25
C LEU A 133 23.15 5.62 4.55
N PHE A 134 22.11 6.02 5.28
CA PHE A 134 21.02 6.87 4.80
C PHE A 134 21.16 8.34 5.18
N ASP A 135 22.26 8.75 5.81
CA ASP A 135 22.54 10.16 6.09
C ASP A 135 22.82 10.94 4.80
N GLU A 136 22.56 12.25 4.80
CA GLU A 136 22.72 13.13 3.63
C GLU A 136 24.07 12.96 2.91
N SER A 137 25.16 12.75 3.64
CA SER A 137 26.49 12.54 3.09
C SER A 137 26.69 11.22 2.36
N ASN A 138 25.87 10.20 2.66
CA ASN A 138 26.04 8.84 2.19
C ASN A 138 24.90 8.35 1.30
N ILE A 139 23.72 8.96 1.39
CA ILE A 139 22.48 8.47 0.78
C ILE A 139 22.58 8.30 -0.74
N GLU A 140 23.26 9.20 -1.42
CA GLU A 140 23.43 9.11 -2.87
C GLU A 140 24.22 7.85 -3.29
N LYS A 141 25.33 7.58 -2.59
CA LYS A 141 26.14 6.40 -2.84
C LYS A 141 25.41 5.11 -2.47
N THR A 142 24.72 5.12 -1.32
CA THR A 142 23.94 4.00 -0.84
C THR A 142 22.78 3.69 -1.79
N SER A 143 22.05 4.71 -2.25
CA SER A 143 20.96 4.57 -3.21
C SER A 143 21.43 3.94 -4.52
N LYS A 144 22.56 4.40 -5.07
CA LYS A 144 23.14 3.83 -6.31
C LYS A 144 23.46 2.34 -6.15
N LYS A 145 23.99 1.93 -4.98
CA LYS A 145 24.25 0.52 -4.68
C LYS A 145 22.95 -0.27 -4.58
N LEU A 146 21.99 0.21 -3.79
CA LEU A 146 20.71 -0.47 -3.57
C LEU A 146 19.89 -0.58 -4.87
N PHE A 147 19.93 0.42 -5.75
CA PHE A 147 19.26 0.38 -7.05
C PHE A 147 19.79 -0.76 -7.94
N GLN A 148 21.08 -1.07 -7.86
CA GLN A 148 21.66 -2.20 -8.58
C GLN A 148 21.24 -3.54 -7.96
N GLU A 149 21.30 -3.65 -6.64
CA GLU A 149 20.96 -4.88 -5.90
C GLU A 149 19.45 -5.21 -5.97
N TRP A 150 18.59 -4.17 -5.94
CA TRP A 150 17.15 -4.31 -5.97
C TRP A 150 16.53 -4.29 -7.36
N LYS A 151 17.35 -4.20 -8.39
CA LYS A 151 16.83 -4.20 -9.75
C LYS A 151 16.06 -5.48 -10.03
N LEU A 152 14.80 -5.32 -10.43
CA LEU A 152 13.96 -6.40 -10.91
C LEU A 152 14.34 -6.69 -12.38
N ASP A 153 14.55 -7.96 -12.72
CA ASP A 153 14.77 -8.35 -14.11
C ASP A 153 13.43 -8.37 -14.87
N GLU A 154 13.46 -8.16 -16.19
CA GLU A 154 12.27 -8.03 -17.03
C GLU A 154 11.27 -9.20 -16.96
N ASN A 155 11.72 -10.39 -16.55
CA ASN A 155 10.92 -11.59 -16.44
C ASN A 155 10.92 -12.16 -15.02
N GLU A 156 11.39 -11.39 -14.06
CA GLU A 156 11.38 -11.82 -12.67
C GLU A 156 9.96 -11.76 -12.11
N ILE A 157 9.49 -12.91 -11.65
CA ILE A 157 8.14 -13.00 -11.09
C ILE A 157 8.12 -12.34 -9.72
N GLU A 158 7.25 -11.37 -9.57
CA GLU A 158 6.95 -10.68 -8.32
C GLU A 158 5.45 -10.76 -8.01
N PHE A 159 5.08 -10.46 -6.81
CA PHE A 159 3.68 -10.39 -6.37
C PHE A 159 3.42 -9.15 -5.52
N THR A 160 2.18 -8.73 -5.51
CA THR A 160 1.65 -7.70 -4.61
C THR A 160 0.67 -8.36 -3.65
N VAL A 161 0.85 -8.09 -2.35
CA VAL A 161 -0.08 -8.48 -1.30
C VAL A 161 -0.58 -7.24 -0.59
N LEU A 162 -1.89 -7.19 -0.32
CA LEU A 162 -2.53 -6.11 0.40
C LEU A 162 -3.63 -6.68 1.28
N ASP A 163 -3.52 -6.46 2.58
CA ASP A 163 -4.57 -6.75 3.56
C ASP A 163 -5.11 -5.44 4.14
N ILE A 164 -6.42 -5.34 4.26
CA ILE A 164 -7.10 -4.18 4.83
C ILE A 164 -8.07 -4.67 5.90
N ILE A 165 -8.06 -4.01 7.05
CA ILE A 165 -8.94 -4.31 8.18
C ILE A 165 -9.69 -3.03 8.57
N ILE A 166 -11.01 -3.07 8.48
CA ILE A 166 -11.91 -1.99 8.86
C ILE A 166 -12.76 -2.47 10.03
N LYS A 167 -12.67 -1.80 11.17
CA LYS A 167 -13.48 -2.14 12.35
C LYS A 167 -14.48 -1.03 12.63
N GLY A 168 -15.75 -1.37 12.65
CA GLY A 168 -16.84 -0.56 13.14
C GLY A 168 -17.44 -1.16 14.40
N GLU A 169 -18.44 -0.49 15.00
CA GLU A 169 -19.02 -0.84 16.30
C GLU A 169 -19.47 -2.31 16.45
N MET A 170 -19.92 -2.96 15.38
CA MET A 170 -20.44 -4.34 15.42
C MET A 170 -19.98 -5.19 14.23
N LYS A 171 -19.00 -4.74 13.50
CA LYS A 171 -18.63 -5.36 12.23
C LYS A 171 -17.13 -5.20 11.97
N ILE A 172 -16.49 -6.30 11.61
CA ILE A 172 -15.11 -6.29 11.10
C ILE A 172 -15.16 -6.70 9.63
N ILE A 173 -14.67 -5.84 8.78
CA ILE A 173 -14.56 -6.09 7.33
C ILE A 173 -13.07 -6.23 7.01
N THR A 174 -12.73 -7.30 6.33
CA THR A 174 -11.37 -7.54 5.87
C THR A 174 -11.35 -7.70 4.35
N TYR A 175 -10.36 -7.09 3.73
CA TYR A 175 -10.07 -7.27 2.32
C TYR A 175 -8.69 -7.89 2.16
N HIS A 176 -8.59 -8.78 1.19
CA HIS A 176 -7.33 -9.40 0.81
C HIS A 176 -7.16 -9.34 -0.70
N LEU A 177 -5.98 -8.89 -1.14
CA LEU A 177 -5.53 -8.93 -2.52
C LEU A 177 -4.19 -9.66 -2.56
N TYR A 178 -4.10 -10.64 -3.44
CA TYR A 178 -2.86 -11.24 -3.87
C TYR A 178 -2.84 -11.30 -5.39
N ASP A 179 -1.89 -10.63 -6.02
CA ASP A 179 -1.73 -10.59 -7.47
C ASP A 179 -0.28 -10.90 -7.83
N GLU A 180 -0.05 -11.66 -8.88
CA GLU A 180 1.27 -12.03 -9.36
C GLU A 180 1.55 -11.45 -10.76
N PHE A 181 2.81 -11.46 -11.15
CA PHE A 181 3.25 -11.16 -12.50
C PHE A 181 2.42 -11.95 -13.53
N ASP A 182 1.80 -11.25 -14.46
CA ASP A 182 1.04 -11.87 -15.53
C ASP A 182 1.97 -12.31 -16.69
N LEU A 183 2.18 -13.61 -16.80
CA LEU A 183 3.01 -14.21 -17.84
C LEU A 183 2.46 -13.97 -19.26
N SER A 184 1.14 -13.82 -19.42
CA SER A 184 0.51 -13.65 -20.73
C SER A 184 0.74 -12.26 -21.32
N SER A 185 0.58 -11.23 -20.50
CA SER A 185 0.83 -9.83 -20.87
C SER A 185 2.24 -9.36 -20.55
N ARG A 186 3.03 -10.18 -19.84
CA ARG A 186 4.37 -9.84 -19.32
C ARG A 186 4.33 -8.56 -18.49
N THR A 187 3.32 -8.42 -17.66
CA THR A 187 3.10 -7.23 -16.84
C THR A 187 3.28 -7.58 -15.36
N SER A 188 4.08 -6.78 -14.67
CA SER A 188 4.33 -6.96 -13.25
C SER A 188 3.04 -6.74 -12.43
N SER A 189 2.93 -7.44 -11.30
CA SER A 189 1.80 -7.29 -10.39
C SER A 189 1.67 -5.83 -9.90
N MET A 190 2.79 -5.20 -9.54
CA MET A 190 2.77 -3.81 -9.10
C MET A 190 2.26 -2.87 -10.21
N ALA A 191 2.62 -3.10 -11.47
CA ALA A 191 2.11 -2.32 -12.60
C ALA A 191 0.62 -2.59 -12.85
N ARG A 192 0.15 -3.82 -12.67
CA ARG A 192 -1.26 -4.19 -12.79
C ARG A 192 -2.10 -3.54 -11.69
N THR A 193 -1.76 -3.78 -10.44
CA THR A 193 -2.52 -3.30 -9.27
C THR A 193 -2.53 -1.77 -9.19
N THR A 194 -1.40 -1.11 -9.40
CA THR A 194 -1.29 0.35 -9.41
C THR A 194 -1.89 0.96 -10.69
N GLY A 195 -1.49 0.46 -11.86
CA GLY A 195 -1.89 1.02 -13.14
C GLY A 195 -3.37 0.83 -13.45
N TYR A 196 -3.95 -0.31 -13.11
CA TYR A 196 -5.38 -0.53 -13.34
C TYR A 196 -6.24 0.29 -12.37
N THR A 197 -5.81 0.51 -11.13
CA THR A 197 -6.51 1.41 -10.21
C THR A 197 -6.46 2.86 -10.73
N ALA A 198 -5.30 3.30 -11.20
CA ALA A 198 -5.17 4.63 -11.82
C ALA A 198 -6.04 4.78 -13.07
N THR A 199 -6.04 3.79 -13.96
CA THR A 199 -6.87 3.83 -15.17
C THR A 199 -8.36 3.69 -14.89
N ALA A 200 -8.77 2.94 -13.86
CA ALA A 200 -10.14 2.94 -13.37
C ALA A 200 -10.57 4.35 -12.95
N SER A 201 -9.73 5.04 -12.19
CA SER A 201 -9.98 6.42 -11.75
C SER A 201 -10.12 7.41 -12.92
N ILE A 202 -9.34 7.24 -13.99
CA ILE A 202 -9.48 8.01 -15.22
C ILE A 202 -10.83 7.73 -15.89
N ASN A 203 -11.21 6.46 -16.00
CA ASN A 203 -12.46 6.07 -16.64
C ASN A 203 -13.69 6.54 -15.84
N LEU A 204 -13.63 6.61 -14.51
CA LEU A 204 -14.69 7.26 -13.71
C LEU A 204 -15.01 8.69 -14.20
N ILE A 205 -13.96 9.44 -14.55
CA ILE A 205 -14.12 10.83 -15.04
C ILE A 205 -14.63 10.81 -16.48
N LEU A 206 -14.10 9.96 -17.35
CA LEU A 206 -14.47 9.88 -18.76
C LEU A 206 -15.93 9.43 -18.95
N ASP A 207 -16.37 8.49 -18.12
CA ASP A 207 -17.74 7.95 -18.14
C ASP A 207 -18.73 8.82 -17.36
N ASN A 208 -18.30 9.99 -16.87
CA ASN A 208 -19.09 10.93 -16.08
C ASN A 208 -19.70 10.34 -14.80
N LEU A 209 -19.07 9.31 -14.21
CA LEU A 209 -19.46 8.76 -12.92
C LEU A 209 -18.98 9.63 -11.75
N PHE A 210 -17.88 10.36 -11.96
CA PHE A 210 -17.35 11.36 -11.04
C PHE A 210 -17.11 12.68 -11.72
N ASN A 211 -17.96 13.69 -11.44
CA ASN A 211 -18.02 14.97 -12.15
C ASN A 211 -17.57 16.19 -11.33
N SER A 212 -17.12 15.98 -10.09
CA SER A 212 -16.71 17.08 -9.21
C SER A 212 -15.46 17.78 -9.72
N ARG A 213 -15.43 19.13 -9.57
CA ARG A 213 -14.28 19.95 -9.97
C ARG A 213 -13.35 20.18 -8.80
N GLY A 214 -12.07 19.91 -9.00
CA GLY A 214 -11.03 20.09 -7.97
C GLY A 214 -10.00 18.97 -7.99
N VAL A 215 -9.31 18.83 -6.87
CA VAL A 215 -8.37 17.73 -6.60
C VAL A 215 -8.95 16.89 -5.46
N PHE A 216 -9.13 15.62 -5.69
CA PHE A 216 -9.79 14.70 -4.77
C PHE A 216 -8.90 13.50 -4.48
N PRO A 217 -8.69 13.15 -3.21
CA PRO A 217 -8.09 11.87 -2.85
C PRO A 217 -9.11 10.73 -2.99
N PRO A 218 -8.66 9.48 -3.06
CA PRO A 218 -9.51 8.33 -3.38
C PRO A 218 -10.64 8.09 -2.37
N GLU A 219 -10.45 8.37 -1.10
CA GLU A 219 -11.46 8.20 -0.06
C GLU A 219 -12.71 9.07 -0.27
N ILE A 220 -12.52 10.27 -0.82
CA ILE A 220 -13.65 11.15 -1.17
C ILE A 220 -14.43 10.59 -2.37
N VAL A 221 -13.75 9.98 -3.31
CA VAL A 221 -14.37 9.35 -4.48
C VAL A 221 -15.04 8.04 -4.10
N GLY A 222 -14.40 7.24 -3.24
CA GLY A 222 -14.89 5.95 -2.74
C GLY A 222 -16.17 6.06 -1.91
N ALA A 223 -16.43 7.20 -1.27
CA ALA A 223 -17.68 7.48 -0.57
C ALA A 223 -18.93 7.40 -1.49
N ASN A 224 -18.73 7.51 -2.80
CA ASN A 224 -19.78 7.26 -3.78
C ASN A 224 -19.81 5.78 -4.16
N ILE A 225 -20.89 5.07 -3.80
CA ILE A 225 -21.04 3.63 -4.04
C ILE A 225 -20.85 3.26 -5.52
N ASN A 226 -21.39 4.02 -6.45
CA ASN A 226 -21.28 3.74 -7.89
C ASN A 226 -19.81 3.85 -8.36
N CYS A 227 -19.05 4.80 -7.81
CA CYS A 227 -17.62 4.92 -8.09
C CYS A 227 -16.84 3.74 -7.55
N MET A 228 -17.14 3.31 -6.32
CA MET A 228 -16.46 2.16 -5.69
C MET A 228 -16.75 0.86 -6.44
N GLU A 229 -18.03 0.59 -6.75
CA GLU A 229 -18.44 -0.57 -7.53
C GLU A 229 -17.76 -0.61 -8.91
N PHE A 230 -17.68 0.53 -9.57
CA PHE A 230 -16.99 0.64 -10.86
C PHE A 230 -15.51 0.29 -10.74
N ILE A 231 -14.80 0.79 -9.72
CA ILE A 231 -13.38 0.50 -9.52
C ILE A 231 -13.15 -0.98 -9.27
N LEU A 232 -13.93 -1.60 -8.37
CA LEU A 232 -13.82 -3.04 -8.07
C LEU A 232 -14.09 -3.89 -9.30
N GLU A 233 -15.13 -3.56 -10.07
CA GLU A 233 -15.46 -4.27 -11.29
C GLU A 233 -14.39 -4.09 -12.38
N TYR A 234 -13.84 -2.89 -12.52
CA TYR A 234 -12.77 -2.59 -13.47
C TYR A 234 -11.50 -3.42 -13.17
N LEU A 235 -11.14 -3.57 -11.89
CA LEU A 235 -10.04 -4.40 -11.43
C LEU A 235 -10.34 -5.89 -11.68
N ARG A 236 -11.54 -6.34 -11.32
CA ARG A 236 -11.98 -7.73 -11.49
C ARG A 236 -11.94 -8.19 -12.96
N GLN A 237 -12.38 -7.35 -13.89
CA GLN A 237 -12.31 -7.60 -15.34
C GLN A 237 -10.88 -7.77 -15.87
N ARG A 238 -9.88 -7.32 -15.10
CA ARG A 238 -8.45 -7.44 -15.41
C ARG A 238 -7.75 -8.49 -14.54
N ASN A 239 -8.54 -9.36 -13.90
CA ASN A 239 -8.08 -10.42 -13.01
C ASN A 239 -7.27 -9.90 -11.79
N VAL A 240 -7.48 -8.65 -11.38
CA VAL A 240 -7.04 -8.15 -10.08
C VAL A 240 -8.19 -8.33 -9.12
N ILE A 241 -8.09 -9.34 -8.26
CA ILE A 241 -9.19 -9.78 -7.41
C ILE A 241 -8.95 -9.32 -5.98
N ILE A 242 -9.92 -8.58 -5.45
CA ILE A 242 -9.96 -8.17 -4.05
C ILE A 242 -11.07 -8.97 -3.38
N SER A 243 -10.71 -9.86 -2.47
CA SER A 243 -11.68 -10.68 -1.73
C SER A 243 -12.09 -9.97 -0.45
N GLU A 244 -13.38 -9.99 -0.15
CA GLU A 244 -13.97 -9.41 1.07
C GLU A 244 -14.44 -10.54 2.00
N LYS A 245 -14.23 -10.34 3.31
CA LYS A 245 -14.85 -11.14 4.38
C LYS A 245 -15.41 -10.19 5.43
N THR A 246 -16.61 -10.50 5.90
CA THR A 246 -17.27 -9.77 7.00
C THR A 246 -17.46 -10.71 8.18
N HIS A 247 -17.10 -10.24 9.38
CA HIS A 247 -17.18 -10.98 10.64
C HIS A 247 -18.04 -10.27 11.66
#